data_7332e809330e067709998c2123366d97
#
_entry.id   7332e809330e067709998c2123366d97
#
_cell.length_a   1.000
_cell.length_b   1.000
_cell.length_c   1.000
_cell.angle_alpha   90.00
_cell.angle_beta   90.00
_cell.angle_gamma   90.00
#
_symmetry.space_group_name_H-M   'P 1'
#
loop_
_entity.id
_entity.type
_entity.pdbx_description
1 polymer ?
#
loop_
_entity_poly.entity_id
_entity_poly.type
_entity_poly.pdbx_seq_one_letter_code
_entity_poly.pdbx_strand_id
1 'polypeptide(L)' 'MDTKAKKKVEVLNQRLQKLRQQLAGARKQQDEPDEVRRLETEVAQVEGEIKRLKESP' A
#
# COMPACT_ATOMS: atom_id res chain seq x y z
N MET A 1 9.36 16.85 -8.85
CA MET A 1 9.20 15.39 -9.04
C MET A 1 9.30 15.07 -10.52
N ASP A 2 10.17 14.16 -10.91
CA ASP A 2 10.30 13.84 -12.31
C ASP A 2 9.19 12.87 -12.76
N THR A 3 9.10 12.66 -14.07
CA THR A 3 8.04 11.85 -14.67
C THR A 3 8.06 10.40 -14.19
N LYS A 4 9.25 9.84 -14.00
CA LYS A 4 9.39 8.45 -13.54
C LYS A 4 8.87 8.29 -12.12
N ALA A 5 9.22 9.21 -11.23
CA ALA A 5 8.76 9.15 -9.86
C ALA A 5 7.24 9.30 -9.79
N LYS A 6 6.68 10.18 -10.63
CA LYS A 6 5.23 10.39 -10.67
C LYS A 6 4.50 9.12 -11.10
N LYS A 7 5.01 8.43 -12.12
CA LYS A 7 4.42 7.17 -12.58
C LYS A 7 4.49 6.09 -11.50
N LYS A 8 5.63 6.00 -10.81
CA LYS A 8 5.77 5.03 -9.72
C LYS A 8 4.76 5.31 -8.61
N VAL A 9 4.57 6.59 -8.25
CA VAL A 9 3.60 6.96 -7.25
C VAL A 9 2.19 6.54 -7.67
N GLU A 10 1.83 6.74 -8.92
CA GLU A 10 0.51 6.33 -9.42
C GLU A 10 0.31 4.82 -9.30
N VAL A 11 1.31 4.03 -9.71
CA VAL A 11 1.24 2.58 -9.63
C VAL A 11 1.11 2.14 -8.17
N LEU A 12 1.91 2.74 -7.30
CA LEU A 12 1.87 2.41 -5.87
C LEU A 12 0.54 2.78 -5.24
N ASN A 13 -0.05 3.91 -5.65
CA ASN A 13 -1.37 4.31 -5.16
C ASN A 13 -2.45 3.31 -5.56
N GLN A 14 -2.40 2.81 -6.80
CA GLN A 14 -3.34 1.79 -7.25
C GLN A 14 -3.18 0.50 -6.45
N ARG A 15 -1.93 0.09 -6.22
CA ARG A 15 -1.65 -1.09 -5.42
C ARG A 15 -2.15 -0.90 -3.98
N LEU A 16 -1.94 0.30 -3.44
CA LEU A 16 -2.38 0.62 -2.10
C LEU A 16 -3.90 0.49 -1.96
N GLN A 17 -4.66 0.97 -2.94
CA GLN A 17 -6.11 0.84 -2.92
C GLN A 17 -6.55 -0.61 -2.88
N LYS A 18 -5.92 -1.45 -3.71
CA LYS A 18 -6.24 -2.88 -3.72
C LYS A 18 -5.92 -3.52 -2.38
N LEU A 19 -4.77 -3.19 -1.81
CA LEU A 19 -4.37 -3.74 -0.52
C LEU A 19 -5.35 -3.33 0.58
N ARG A 20 -5.78 -2.08 0.56
CA ARG A 20 -6.75 -1.60 1.55
C ARG A 20 -8.09 -2.30 1.43
N GLN A 21 -8.54 -2.58 0.20
CA GLN A 21 -9.77 -3.33 -0.02
C GLN A 21 -9.64 -4.75 0.48
N GLN A 22 -8.52 -5.40 0.20
CA GLN A 22 -8.26 -6.75 0.69
C GLN A 22 -8.18 -6.78 2.21
N LEU A 23 -7.55 -5.77 2.80
CA LEU A 23 -7.43 -5.66 4.24
C LEU A 23 -8.81 -5.50 4.89
N ALA A 24 -9.66 -4.66 4.33
CA ALA A 24 -11.01 -4.47 4.85
C ALA A 24 -11.81 -5.77 4.80
N GLY A 25 -11.68 -6.53 3.71
CA GLY A 25 -12.33 -7.83 3.58
C GLY A 25 -11.80 -8.85 4.59
N ALA A 26 -10.49 -8.88 4.77
CA ALA A 26 -9.86 -9.80 5.72
C ALA A 26 -10.27 -9.48 7.15
N ARG A 27 -10.37 -8.20 7.49
CA ARG A 27 -10.81 -7.79 8.83
C ARG A 27 -12.24 -8.21 9.11
N LYS A 28 -13.10 -8.15 8.11
CA LYS A 28 -14.50 -8.57 8.28
C LYS A 28 -14.63 -10.06 8.54
N GLN A 29 -13.80 -10.86 7.89
CA GLN A 29 -13.89 -12.31 8.01
C GLN A 29 -13.31 -12.82 9.32
N GLN A 30 -12.27 -12.17 9.82
CA GLN A 30 -11.63 -12.49 11.11
C GLN A 30 -11.13 -13.94 11.25
N ASP A 31 -11.14 -14.71 10.17
CA ASP A 31 -10.76 -16.12 10.21
C ASP A 31 -9.25 -16.31 10.18
N GLU A 32 -8.51 -15.34 9.66
CA GLU A 32 -7.06 -15.46 9.52
C GLU A 32 -6.35 -14.18 9.96
N PRO A 33 -6.04 -14.06 11.26
CA PRO A 33 -5.35 -12.86 11.76
C PRO A 33 -3.96 -12.66 11.15
N ASP A 34 -3.30 -13.74 10.72
CA ASP A 34 -1.99 -13.62 10.07
C ASP A 34 -2.10 -12.91 8.73
N GLU A 35 -3.17 -13.16 7.99
CA GLU A 35 -3.39 -12.47 6.72
C GLU A 35 -3.60 -10.98 6.93
N VAL A 36 -4.36 -10.61 7.96
CA VAL A 36 -4.57 -9.20 8.29
C VAL A 36 -3.24 -8.52 8.58
N ARG A 37 -2.39 -9.15 9.38
CA ARG A 37 -1.07 -8.60 9.70
C ARG A 37 -0.21 -8.42 8.46
N ARG A 38 -0.21 -9.42 7.58
CA ARG A 38 0.57 -9.35 6.35
C ARG A 38 0.10 -8.20 5.48
N LEU A 39 -1.21 -8.04 5.33
CA LEU A 39 -1.76 -6.96 4.53
C LEU A 39 -1.46 -5.60 5.15
N GLU A 40 -1.54 -5.48 6.46
CA GLU A 40 -1.18 -4.24 7.15
C GLU A 40 0.29 -3.89 6.92
N THR A 41 1.16 -4.89 6.96
CA THR A 41 2.58 -4.68 6.70
C THR A 41 2.81 -4.22 5.26
N GLU A 42 2.15 -4.85 4.31
CA GLU A 42 2.27 -4.45 2.91
C GLU A 42 1.77 -3.03 2.68
N VAL A 43 0.64 -2.68 3.29
CA VAL A 43 0.12 -1.31 3.20
C VAL A 43 1.15 -0.31 3.73
N ALA A 44 1.72 -0.60 4.88
CA ALA A 44 2.72 0.28 5.48
C ALA A 44 3.95 0.42 4.58
N GLN A 45 4.39 -0.66 3.96
CA GLN A 45 5.55 -0.64 3.05
C GLN A 45 5.26 0.22 1.83
N VAL A 46 4.09 0.04 1.22
CA VAL A 46 3.72 0.82 0.04
C VAL A 46 3.60 2.30 0.39
N GLU A 47 2.97 2.61 1.51
CA GLU A 47 2.86 3.99 1.97
C GLU A 47 4.23 4.62 2.21
N GLY A 48 5.16 3.85 2.78
CA GLY A 48 6.53 4.31 2.98
C GLY A 48 7.25 4.60 1.68
N GLU A 49 7.06 3.75 0.67
CA GLU A 49 7.67 3.96 -0.63
C GLU A 49 7.11 5.22 -1.30
N ILE A 50 5.80 5.42 -1.24
CA ILE A 50 5.18 6.62 -1.79
C ILE A 50 5.74 7.86 -1.11
N LYS A 51 5.86 7.84 0.21
CA LYS A 51 6.39 8.95 0.96
C LYS A 51 7.82 9.28 0.55
N ARG A 52 8.67 8.24 0.40
CA ARG A 52 10.05 8.44 -0.04
C ARG A 52 10.12 9.08 -1.41
N LEU A 53 9.29 8.62 -2.34
CA LEU A 53 9.29 9.17 -3.69
C LEU A 53 8.86 10.64 -3.70
N LYS A 54 7.90 10.99 -2.85
CA LYS A 54 7.42 12.36 -2.75
C LYS A 54 8.42 13.28 -2.08
N GLU A 55 9.21 12.76 -1.12
CA GLU A 55 10.20 13.55 -0.41
C GLU A 55 11.53 13.64 -1.15
N SER A 56 11.75 12.80 -2.14
CA SER A 56 12.97 12.78 -2.90
C SER A 56 13.09 14.05 -3.75
N PRO A 57 14.23 14.72 -3.75
CA PRO A 57 14.42 15.93 -4.56
C PRO A 57 14.46 15.61 -6.05
#